data_6bd1fd43d8058cf000c4c5f85eac7949
#
_entry.id   6bd1fd43d8058cf000c4c5f85eac7949
#
_cell.length_a   1.000
_cell.length_b   1.000
_cell.length_c   1.000
_cell.angle_alpha   90.00
_cell.angle_beta   90.00
_cell.angle_gamma   90.00
#
_symmetry.space_group_name_H-M   'P 1'
#
loop_
_entity.id
_entity.type
_entity.pdbx_description
1 polymer ?
#
loop_
_entity_poly.entity_id
_entity_poly.type
_entity_poly.pdbx_seq_one_letter_code
_entity_poly.pdbx_strand_id
1 'polypeptide(L)'
;SEMCIRDRNNAWSGVLMLAGIACNSLYMAGLALLGTVVSTSTARIAGYSCEDIRNGLYGFNGTLVGIAVGVFMNISVWAFMLLIIGAALSTWVMRLFQRQRFVPGYTAPFILVTWLLLLLERTVFPSLELSSDSVAVQEPVNIDFFQVFCLHIGQVMFQGGTVLSGLFFLVGIWINSRLNGLYAMWGAVLPLGAALFPDMGILGAEAGLLGYNGVL
;
A
#
# COMPACT_ATOMS: atom_id res chain seq x y z
N SER A 1 28.32 18.11 13.27
CA SER A 1 28.07 16.87 14.03
C SER A 1 27.15 15.98 13.17
N GLU A 2 27.81 15.08 12.44
CA GLU A 2 27.18 14.22 11.45
C GLU A 2 26.42 13.10 12.15
N MET A 3 25.14 13.28 12.30
CA MET A 3 24.26 12.14 12.49
C MET A 3 23.51 11.93 11.16
N CYS A 4 24.28 11.59 10.14
CA CYS A 4 23.74 10.91 8.98
C CYS A 4 23.28 9.54 9.46
N ILE A 5 22.05 9.47 9.94
CA ILE A 5 21.30 8.22 9.95
C ILE A 5 21.25 7.81 8.49
N ARG A 6 22.10 6.86 8.18
CA ARG A 6 22.27 6.28 6.86
C ARG A 6 21.00 5.48 6.57
N ASP A 7 19.98 6.18 6.09
CA ASP A 7 18.82 5.59 5.44
C ASP A 7 19.35 4.85 4.21
N ARG A 8 19.76 3.61 4.45
CA ARG A 8 20.03 2.68 3.37
C ARG A 8 18.68 2.32 2.81
N ASN A 9 18.26 3.03 1.77
CA ASN A 9 17.23 2.56 0.87
C ASN A 9 17.65 1.17 0.39
N ASN A 10 17.16 0.16 1.09
CA ASN A 10 17.62 -1.19 0.89
C ASN A 10 16.78 -1.80 -0.24
N ALA A 11 17.38 -1.98 -1.41
CA ALA A 11 16.70 -2.61 -2.55
C ALA A 11 16.08 -3.97 -2.17
N TRP A 12 16.66 -4.68 -1.22
CA TRP A 12 16.14 -5.96 -0.69
C TRP A 12 14.78 -5.79 0.00
N SER A 13 14.56 -4.69 0.72
CA SER A 13 13.26 -4.40 1.32
C SER A 13 12.18 -4.27 0.24
N GLY A 14 12.47 -3.55 -0.85
CA GLY A 14 11.55 -3.42 -1.99
C GLY A 14 11.25 -4.74 -2.69
N VAL A 15 12.27 -5.59 -2.86
CA VAL A 15 12.11 -6.93 -3.45
C VAL A 15 11.23 -7.81 -2.55
N LEU A 16 11.44 -7.79 -1.24
CA LEU A 16 10.63 -8.55 -0.28
C LEU A 16 9.18 -8.07 -0.25
N MET A 17 8.95 -6.75 -0.27
CA MET A 17 7.60 -6.21 -0.36
C MET A 17 6.89 -6.64 -1.65
N LEU A 18 7.59 -6.59 -2.78
CA LEU A 18 7.05 -7.06 -4.05
C LEU A 18 6.77 -8.57 -4.05
N ALA A 19 7.67 -9.36 -3.44
CA ALA A 19 7.46 -10.79 -3.26
C ALA A 19 6.22 -11.06 -2.38
N GLY A 20 6.02 -10.28 -1.30
CA GLY A 20 4.82 -10.36 -0.47
C GLY A 20 3.54 -10.07 -1.24
N ILE A 21 3.54 -9.06 -2.12
CA ILE A 21 2.41 -8.78 -3.00
C ILE A 21 2.19 -9.93 -3.99
N ALA A 22 3.27 -10.47 -4.57
CA ALA A 22 3.21 -11.57 -5.52
C ALA A 22 2.70 -12.88 -4.91
N CYS A 23 2.99 -13.14 -3.63
CA CYS A 23 2.44 -14.28 -2.90
C CYS A 23 0.92 -14.22 -2.76
N ASN A 24 0.33 -13.04 -2.70
CA ASN A 24 -1.10 -12.86 -2.67
C ASN A 24 -1.70 -12.86 -4.09
N SER A 25 -1.09 -12.09 -5.00
CA SER A 25 -1.53 -12.01 -6.40
C SER A 25 -0.40 -11.54 -7.31
N LEU A 26 -0.02 -12.38 -8.27
CA LEU A 26 0.95 -12.01 -9.32
C LEU A 26 0.44 -10.85 -10.17
N TYR A 27 -0.86 -10.78 -10.40
CA TYR A 27 -1.50 -9.68 -11.12
C TYR A 27 -1.30 -8.35 -10.39
N MET A 28 -1.57 -8.31 -9.08
CA MET A 28 -1.35 -7.10 -8.27
C MET A 28 0.12 -6.70 -8.23
N ALA A 29 1.04 -7.67 -8.15
CA ALA A 29 2.47 -7.40 -8.23
C ALA A 29 2.86 -6.74 -9.57
N GLY A 30 2.26 -7.21 -10.67
CA GLY A 30 2.44 -6.60 -11.99
C GLY A 30 1.94 -5.16 -12.05
N LEU A 31 0.76 -4.88 -11.51
CA LEU A 31 0.20 -3.52 -11.45
C LEU A 31 1.04 -2.60 -10.52
N ALA A 32 1.50 -3.12 -9.39
CA ALA A 32 2.38 -2.41 -8.47
C ALA A 32 3.70 -2.00 -9.15
N LEU A 33 4.32 -2.93 -9.88
CA LEU A 33 5.52 -2.65 -10.68
C LEU A 33 5.26 -1.63 -11.76
N LEU A 34 4.18 -1.77 -12.52
CA LEU A 34 3.81 -0.83 -13.58
C LEU A 34 3.61 0.59 -13.01
N GLY A 35 2.88 0.71 -11.89
CA GLY A 35 2.69 1.97 -11.19
C GLY A 35 4.02 2.60 -10.74
N THR A 36 4.93 1.79 -10.19
CA THR A 36 6.27 2.22 -9.78
C THR A 36 7.08 2.76 -10.96
N VAL A 37 7.09 2.02 -12.08
CA VAL A 37 7.84 2.38 -13.29
C VAL A 37 7.29 3.67 -13.90
N VAL A 38 5.97 3.78 -14.05
CA VAL A 38 5.32 4.96 -14.60
C VAL A 38 5.60 6.20 -13.75
N SER A 39 5.40 6.10 -12.44
CA SER A 39 5.60 7.22 -11.52
C SER A 39 7.07 7.67 -11.49
N THR A 40 8.01 6.72 -11.41
CA THR A 40 9.45 7.02 -11.42
C THR A 40 9.89 7.62 -12.76
N SER A 41 9.38 7.10 -13.88
CA SER A 41 9.67 7.64 -15.23
C SER A 41 9.12 9.04 -15.39
N THR A 42 7.89 9.29 -14.92
CA THR A 42 7.30 10.63 -14.92
C THR A 42 8.15 11.62 -14.13
N ALA A 43 8.63 11.24 -12.95
CA ALA A 43 9.51 12.09 -12.13
C ALA A 43 10.84 12.39 -12.83
N ARG A 44 11.42 11.41 -13.55
CA ARG A 44 12.66 11.60 -14.34
C ARG A 44 12.44 12.53 -15.53
N ILE A 45 11.37 12.32 -16.30
CA ILE A 45 11.03 13.15 -17.46
C ILE A 45 10.73 14.59 -17.02
N ALA A 46 10.08 14.78 -15.88
CA ALA A 46 9.79 16.08 -15.30
C ALA A 46 11.03 16.77 -14.69
N GLY A 47 12.20 16.13 -14.67
CA GLY A 47 13.45 16.70 -14.15
C GLY A 47 13.45 16.92 -12.65
N TYR A 48 12.76 16.06 -11.88
CA TYR A 48 12.74 16.16 -10.42
C TYR A 48 14.05 15.68 -9.81
N SER A 49 14.28 16.00 -8.53
CA SER A 49 15.50 15.67 -7.81
C SER A 49 15.85 14.18 -7.92
N CYS A 50 17.09 13.88 -8.36
CA CYS A 50 17.59 12.52 -8.42
C CYS A 50 17.65 11.86 -7.05
N GLU A 51 17.85 12.63 -5.98
CA GLU A 51 17.87 12.14 -4.61
C GLU A 51 16.48 11.66 -4.18
N ASP A 52 15.42 12.45 -4.44
CA ASP A 52 14.04 12.09 -4.13
C ASP A 52 13.59 10.86 -4.93
N ILE A 53 14.02 10.76 -6.20
CA ILE A 53 13.75 9.59 -7.04
C ILE A 53 14.45 8.36 -6.49
N ARG A 54 15.71 8.47 -6.08
CA ARG A 54 16.48 7.36 -5.49
C ARG A 54 15.92 6.92 -4.14
N ASN A 55 15.37 7.85 -3.38
CA ASN A 55 14.68 7.59 -2.12
C ASN A 55 13.30 6.95 -2.31
N GLY A 56 12.87 6.71 -3.55
CA GLY A 56 11.61 6.03 -3.86
C GLY A 56 10.36 6.87 -3.62
N LEU A 57 10.50 8.17 -3.35
CA LEU A 57 9.41 9.05 -2.92
C LEU A 57 8.24 9.09 -3.89
N TYR A 58 8.54 9.12 -5.19
CA TYR A 58 7.52 9.11 -6.24
C TYR A 58 7.05 7.69 -6.56
N GLY A 59 7.99 6.73 -6.63
CA GLY A 59 7.69 5.34 -6.94
C GLY A 59 6.71 4.69 -5.96
N PHE A 60 6.85 4.97 -4.68
CA PHE A 60 5.98 4.44 -3.63
C PHE A 60 4.50 4.80 -3.86
N ASN A 61 4.19 6.08 -4.13
CA ASN A 61 2.81 6.49 -4.40
C ASN A 61 2.26 5.83 -5.69
N GLY A 62 3.08 5.68 -6.72
CA GLY A 62 2.70 4.97 -7.94
C GLY A 62 2.43 3.49 -7.71
N THR A 63 3.23 2.83 -6.86
CA THR A 63 3.00 1.43 -6.44
C THR A 63 1.63 1.27 -5.80
N LEU A 64 1.29 2.16 -4.85
CA LEU A 64 0.01 2.11 -4.15
C LEU A 64 -1.18 2.37 -5.10
N VAL A 65 -1.04 3.30 -6.06
CA VAL A 65 -2.06 3.51 -7.10
C VAL A 65 -2.25 2.24 -7.94
N GLY A 66 -1.16 1.56 -8.31
CA GLY A 66 -1.23 0.29 -9.04
C GLY A 66 -1.98 -0.78 -8.28
N ILE A 67 -1.69 -0.94 -6.99
CA ILE A 67 -2.39 -1.89 -6.12
C ILE A 67 -3.87 -1.51 -5.98
N ALA A 68 -4.18 -0.23 -5.76
CA ALA A 68 -5.55 0.24 -5.60
C ALA A 68 -6.40 -0.05 -6.86
N VAL A 69 -5.86 0.18 -8.06
CA VAL A 69 -6.54 -0.18 -9.30
C VAL A 69 -6.83 -1.68 -9.36
N GLY A 70 -5.88 -2.52 -8.93
CA GLY A 70 -6.07 -3.98 -8.88
C GLY A 70 -7.09 -4.44 -7.83
N VAL A 71 -7.30 -3.66 -6.76
CA VAL A 71 -8.26 -3.97 -5.69
C VAL A 71 -9.67 -3.52 -6.04
N PHE A 72 -9.82 -2.35 -6.67
CA PHE A 72 -11.12 -1.71 -6.85
C PHE A 72 -11.69 -1.84 -8.25
N MET A 73 -10.86 -2.13 -9.27
CA MET A 73 -11.29 -2.14 -10.66
C MET A 73 -11.14 -3.51 -11.31
N ASN A 74 -12.12 -3.84 -12.18
CA ASN A 74 -12.04 -5.01 -13.03
C ASN A 74 -10.91 -4.91 -14.06
N ILE A 75 -10.29 -6.04 -14.40
CA ILE A 75 -9.22 -6.12 -15.40
C ILE A 75 -9.76 -5.69 -16.77
N SER A 76 -9.29 -4.54 -17.24
CA SER A 76 -9.63 -4.01 -18.55
C SER A 76 -8.55 -3.08 -19.09
N VAL A 77 -8.58 -2.79 -20.37
CA VAL A 77 -7.68 -1.82 -21.00
C VAL A 77 -7.85 -0.45 -20.36
N TRP A 78 -9.07 -0.07 -19.99
CA TRP A 78 -9.36 1.21 -19.34
C TRP A 78 -8.76 1.29 -17.94
N ALA A 79 -8.80 0.20 -17.15
CA ALA A 79 -8.14 0.15 -15.84
C ALA A 79 -6.63 0.35 -15.96
N PHE A 80 -5.98 -0.24 -16.95
CA PHE A 80 -4.55 0.01 -17.22
C PHE A 80 -4.28 1.46 -17.63
N MET A 81 -5.12 2.07 -18.45
CA MET A 81 -4.98 3.48 -18.81
C MET A 81 -5.15 4.39 -17.59
N LEU A 82 -6.14 4.13 -16.74
CA LEU A 82 -6.37 4.86 -15.50
C LEU A 82 -5.21 4.69 -14.52
N LEU A 83 -4.61 3.49 -14.44
CA LEU A 83 -3.40 3.27 -13.65
C LEU A 83 -2.24 4.15 -14.14
N ILE A 84 -1.97 4.18 -15.43
CA ILE A 84 -0.88 4.98 -15.99
C ILE A 84 -1.09 6.47 -15.70
N ILE A 85 -2.30 6.97 -15.96
CA ILE A 85 -2.66 8.37 -15.70
C ILE A 85 -2.57 8.67 -14.20
N GLY A 86 -3.11 7.78 -13.34
CA GLY A 86 -3.10 7.96 -11.90
C GLY A 86 -1.69 7.93 -11.30
N ALA A 87 -0.84 7.00 -11.74
CA ALA A 87 0.56 6.94 -11.29
C ALA A 87 1.35 8.19 -11.69
N ALA A 88 1.14 8.70 -12.89
CA ALA A 88 1.75 9.96 -13.33
C ALA A 88 1.22 11.16 -12.52
N LEU A 89 -0.10 11.21 -12.30
CA LEU A 89 -0.74 12.27 -11.52
C LEU A 89 -0.27 12.26 -10.06
N SER A 90 -0.12 11.10 -9.44
CA SER A 90 0.38 10.97 -8.07
C SER A 90 1.79 11.58 -7.91
N THR A 91 2.62 11.47 -8.95
CA THR A 91 3.94 12.10 -9.00
C THR A 91 3.86 13.62 -8.97
N TRP A 92 2.94 14.21 -9.73
CA TRP A 92 2.74 15.66 -9.74
C TRP A 92 2.15 16.15 -8.41
N VAL A 93 1.17 15.46 -7.87
CA VAL A 93 0.59 15.79 -6.57
C VAL A 93 1.66 15.71 -5.47
N MET A 94 2.53 14.68 -5.49
CA MET A 94 3.66 14.59 -4.55
C MET A 94 4.59 15.79 -4.67
N ARG A 95 4.86 16.25 -5.89
CA ARG A 95 5.68 17.45 -6.11
C ARG A 95 5.04 18.71 -5.53
N LEU A 96 3.71 18.84 -5.60
CA LEU A 96 2.98 19.96 -4.97
C LEU A 96 3.16 19.93 -3.44
N PHE A 97 3.02 18.78 -2.81
CA PHE A 97 3.26 18.62 -1.37
C PHE A 97 4.69 19.00 -0.97
N GLN A 98 5.68 18.60 -1.75
CA GLN A 98 7.07 18.98 -1.50
C GLN A 98 7.31 20.50 -1.58
N ARG A 99 6.62 21.21 -2.48
CA ARG A 99 6.74 22.66 -2.60
C ARG A 99 6.20 23.42 -1.39
N GLN A 100 5.15 22.90 -0.76
CA GLN A 100 4.45 23.60 0.33
C GLN A 100 5.19 23.58 1.66
N ARG A 101 6.11 22.66 1.91
CA ARG A 101 6.93 22.49 3.13
C ARG A 101 6.16 22.39 4.46
N PHE A 102 4.86 22.64 4.50
CA PHE A 102 4.05 22.63 5.72
C PHE A 102 3.58 21.24 6.12
N VAL A 103 3.24 20.39 5.14
CA VAL A 103 2.73 19.05 5.37
C VAL A 103 3.55 18.05 4.57
N PRO A 104 4.16 17.06 5.22
CA PRO A 104 4.81 15.97 4.49
C PRO A 104 3.79 15.17 3.69
N GLY A 105 4.10 14.91 2.42
CA GLY A 105 3.14 14.29 1.48
C GLY A 105 2.79 12.84 1.81
N TYR A 106 3.77 12.07 2.34
CA TYR A 106 3.62 10.63 2.62
C TYR A 106 2.76 9.89 1.57
N THR A 107 1.62 9.34 2.00
CA THR A 107 0.63 8.63 1.17
C THR A 107 -0.50 9.53 0.67
N ALA A 108 -0.56 10.81 1.06
CA ALA A 108 -1.62 11.71 0.64
C ALA A 108 -1.78 11.83 -0.90
N PRO A 109 -0.71 11.89 -1.70
CA PRO A 109 -0.82 11.91 -3.15
C PRO A 109 -1.55 10.68 -3.70
N PHE A 110 -1.22 9.49 -3.20
CA PHE A 110 -1.90 8.26 -3.55
C PHE A 110 -3.39 8.32 -3.20
N ILE A 111 -3.74 8.73 -1.97
CA ILE A 111 -5.14 8.78 -1.52
C ILE A 111 -5.97 9.71 -2.39
N LEU A 112 -5.50 10.94 -2.64
CA LEU A 112 -6.19 11.93 -3.45
C LEU A 112 -6.41 11.45 -4.88
N VAL A 113 -5.39 10.84 -5.47
CA VAL A 113 -5.47 10.31 -6.83
C VAL A 113 -6.40 9.10 -6.88
N THR A 114 -6.32 8.20 -5.92
CA THR A 114 -7.22 7.04 -5.87
C THR A 114 -8.68 7.47 -5.74
N TRP A 115 -9.00 8.45 -4.90
CA TRP A 115 -10.35 9.00 -4.83
C TRP A 115 -10.82 9.59 -6.16
N LEU A 116 -9.92 10.32 -6.85
CA LEU A 116 -10.24 10.86 -8.16
C LEU A 116 -10.50 9.74 -9.18
N LEU A 117 -9.70 8.69 -9.18
CA LEU A 117 -9.86 7.54 -10.07
C LEU A 117 -11.19 6.80 -9.79
N LEU A 118 -11.54 6.56 -8.52
CA LEU A 118 -12.79 5.93 -8.12
C LEU A 118 -13.99 6.80 -8.49
N LEU A 119 -13.89 8.12 -8.33
CA LEU A 119 -14.94 9.03 -8.78
C LEU A 119 -15.11 8.98 -10.30
N LEU A 120 -14.01 8.96 -11.05
CA LEU A 120 -14.03 8.87 -12.51
C LEU A 120 -14.58 7.52 -12.99
N GLU A 121 -14.19 6.42 -12.33
CA GLU A 121 -14.74 5.09 -12.57
C GLU A 121 -16.26 5.09 -12.41
N ARG A 122 -16.75 5.56 -11.27
CA ARG A 122 -18.17 5.55 -10.95
C ARG A 122 -19.01 6.43 -11.87
N THR A 123 -18.46 7.53 -12.36
CA THR A 123 -19.19 8.50 -13.20
C THR A 123 -19.07 8.24 -14.69
N VAL A 124 -17.91 7.79 -15.17
CA VAL A 124 -17.60 7.65 -16.59
C VAL A 124 -17.49 6.18 -17.03
N PHE A 125 -17.00 5.32 -16.17
CA PHE A 125 -16.73 3.91 -16.46
C PHE A 125 -17.36 2.95 -15.45
N PRO A 126 -18.68 2.99 -15.20
CA PRO A 126 -19.31 2.14 -14.18
C PRO A 126 -19.14 0.64 -14.41
N SER A 127 -18.80 0.23 -15.63
CA SER A 127 -18.48 -1.16 -15.98
C SER A 127 -17.17 -1.68 -15.42
N LEU A 128 -16.32 -0.80 -14.86
CA LEU A 128 -15.05 -1.17 -14.25
C LEU A 128 -15.19 -1.50 -12.77
N GLU A 129 -16.29 -1.13 -12.14
CA GLU A 129 -16.54 -1.39 -10.72
C GLU A 129 -16.49 -2.89 -10.44
N LEU A 130 -15.67 -3.29 -9.48
CA LEU A 130 -15.62 -4.68 -9.03
C LEU A 130 -16.90 -4.97 -8.25
N SER A 131 -17.70 -5.93 -8.70
CA SER A 131 -18.93 -6.32 -7.99
C SER A 131 -18.59 -6.70 -6.56
N SER A 132 -19.24 -6.05 -5.60
CA SER A 132 -19.03 -6.26 -4.15
C SER A 132 -19.39 -7.68 -3.68
N ASP A 133 -19.96 -8.51 -4.55
CA ASP A 133 -20.36 -9.89 -4.26
C ASP A 133 -19.18 -10.84 -3.97
N SER A 134 -17.94 -10.40 -4.19
CA SER A 134 -16.74 -11.23 -3.95
C SER A 134 -16.14 -11.07 -2.54
N VAL A 135 -16.66 -10.19 -1.71
CA VAL A 135 -16.34 -10.19 -0.28
C VAL A 135 -17.24 -11.25 0.37
N ALA A 136 -16.91 -12.52 0.13
CA ALA A 136 -17.47 -13.60 0.90
C ALA A 136 -17.14 -13.30 2.37
N VAL A 137 -18.18 -12.98 3.15
CA VAL A 137 -18.12 -12.97 4.60
C VAL A 137 -17.80 -14.43 4.98
N GLN A 138 -16.52 -14.69 5.19
CA GLN A 138 -16.11 -16.00 5.69
C GLN A 138 -16.70 -16.13 7.09
N GLU A 139 -17.41 -17.23 7.33
CA GLU A 139 -17.92 -17.60 8.63
C GLU A 139 -16.79 -17.55 9.67
N PRO A 140 -17.07 -17.22 10.95
CA PRO A 140 -16.06 -17.08 11.98
C PRO A 140 -15.34 -18.42 12.20
N VAL A 141 -14.21 -18.57 11.53
CA VAL A 141 -13.24 -19.62 11.80
C VAL A 141 -12.43 -19.20 13.02
N ASN A 142 -12.11 -20.15 13.89
CA ASN A 142 -11.28 -19.95 15.08
C ASN A 142 -10.21 -18.87 14.84
N ILE A 143 -10.28 -17.78 15.63
CA ILE A 143 -9.36 -16.63 15.49
C ILE A 143 -7.95 -17.13 15.79
N ASP A 144 -7.15 -17.29 14.73
CA ASP A 144 -5.71 -17.49 14.88
C ASP A 144 -5.05 -16.11 15.02
N PHE A 145 -4.66 -15.78 16.24
CA PHE A 145 -3.99 -14.51 16.55
C PHE A 145 -2.76 -14.24 15.68
N PHE A 146 -2.03 -15.28 15.31
CA PHE A 146 -0.88 -15.15 14.42
C PHE A 146 -1.31 -14.77 13.00
N GLN A 147 -2.37 -15.37 12.49
CA GLN A 147 -2.95 -15.05 11.21
C GLN A 147 -3.40 -13.58 11.18
N VAL A 148 -4.19 -13.14 12.17
CA VAL A 148 -4.68 -11.76 12.25
C VAL A 148 -3.52 -10.77 12.37
N PHE A 149 -2.50 -11.07 13.17
CA PHE A 149 -1.29 -10.25 13.26
C PHE A 149 -0.61 -10.06 11.89
N CYS A 150 -0.42 -11.13 11.13
CA CYS A 150 0.15 -11.05 9.79
C CYS A 150 -0.74 -10.27 8.81
N LEU A 151 -2.06 -10.45 8.90
CA LEU A 151 -3.02 -9.72 8.08
C LEU A 151 -3.01 -8.21 8.38
N HIS A 152 -2.87 -7.80 9.64
CA HIS A 152 -2.71 -6.38 10.01
C HIS A 152 -1.54 -5.73 9.28
N ILE A 153 -0.40 -6.43 9.18
CA ILE A 153 0.78 -5.94 8.45
C ILE A 153 0.54 -5.99 6.93
N GLY A 154 -0.09 -7.05 6.43
CA GLY A 154 -0.43 -7.21 5.02
C GLY A 154 -1.36 -6.12 4.50
N GLN A 155 -2.34 -5.72 5.30
CA GLN A 155 -3.33 -4.70 4.93
C GLN A 155 -2.75 -3.31 4.70
N VAL A 156 -1.57 -3.00 5.18
CA VAL A 156 -0.86 -1.74 4.87
C VAL A 156 -0.72 -1.52 3.36
N MET A 157 -0.64 -2.61 2.60
CA MET A 157 -0.60 -2.60 1.13
C MET A 157 -1.80 -3.34 0.49
N PHE A 158 -2.94 -3.37 1.16
CA PHE A 158 -4.17 -4.06 0.71
C PHE A 158 -3.97 -5.57 0.45
N GLN A 159 -3.04 -6.21 1.16
CA GLN A 159 -2.73 -7.63 1.01
C GLN A 159 -3.29 -8.45 2.18
N GLY A 160 -4.60 -8.46 2.33
CA GLY A 160 -5.30 -9.20 3.40
C GLY A 160 -5.60 -10.68 3.09
N GLY A 161 -5.11 -11.23 1.98
CA GLY A 161 -5.45 -12.59 1.56
C GLY A 161 -4.53 -13.69 2.09
N THR A 162 -3.29 -13.37 2.48
CA THR A 162 -2.30 -14.37 2.86
C THR A 162 -1.41 -13.96 4.03
N VAL A 163 -1.17 -14.89 4.95
CA VAL A 163 -0.23 -14.73 6.06
C VAL A 163 1.20 -14.46 5.55
N LEU A 164 1.55 -15.08 4.44
CA LEU A 164 2.89 -14.98 3.86
C LEU A 164 3.22 -13.53 3.46
N SER A 165 2.26 -12.78 2.90
CA SER A 165 2.47 -11.38 2.52
C SER A 165 2.82 -10.51 3.71
N GLY A 166 2.12 -10.69 4.84
CA GLY A 166 2.41 -9.98 6.08
C GLY A 166 3.81 -10.26 6.62
N LEU A 167 4.25 -11.54 6.56
CA LEU A 167 5.61 -11.91 6.96
C LEU A 167 6.68 -11.29 6.07
N PHE A 168 6.50 -11.30 4.75
CA PHE A 168 7.43 -10.65 3.82
C PHE A 168 7.53 -9.14 4.06
N PHE A 169 6.40 -8.48 4.36
CA PHE A 169 6.40 -7.06 4.67
C PHE A 169 7.10 -6.77 6.00
N LEU A 170 6.83 -7.56 7.04
CA LEU A 170 7.51 -7.40 8.32
C LEU A 170 9.02 -7.56 8.18
N VAL A 171 9.47 -8.61 7.48
CA VAL A 171 10.90 -8.83 7.22
C VAL A 171 11.49 -7.70 6.38
N GLY A 172 10.77 -7.23 5.35
CA GLY A 172 11.18 -6.11 4.52
C GLY A 172 11.38 -4.81 5.31
N ILE A 173 10.43 -4.49 6.22
CA ILE A 173 10.53 -3.33 7.13
C ILE A 173 11.69 -3.51 8.09
N TRP A 174 11.87 -4.71 8.65
CA TRP A 174 12.93 -5.02 9.61
C TRP A 174 14.34 -4.90 9.00
N ILE A 175 14.52 -5.37 7.77
CA ILE A 175 15.79 -5.24 7.04
C ILE A 175 16.10 -3.78 6.73
N ASN A 176 15.08 -2.97 6.45
CA ASN A 176 15.25 -1.55 6.21
C ASN A 176 15.63 -0.80 7.50
N SER A 177 14.85 -1.00 8.56
CA SER A 177 15.08 -0.39 9.88
C SER A 177 14.53 -1.29 10.99
N ARG A 178 15.43 -1.71 11.90
CA ARG A 178 15.02 -2.53 13.06
C ARG A 178 14.02 -1.80 13.96
N LEU A 179 14.18 -0.48 14.09
CA LEU A 179 13.29 0.33 14.91
C LEU A 179 11.89 0.40 14.29
N ASN A 180 11.80 0.63 12.97
CA ASN A 180 10.52 0.64 12.27
C ASN A 180 9.84 -0.75 12.30
N GLY A 181 10.64 -1.82 12.22
CA GLY A 181 10.14 -3.20 12.40
C GLY A 181 9.52 -3.42 13.77
N LEU A 182 10.13 -2.92 14.85
CA LEU A 182 9.56 -2.97 16.19
C LEU A 182 8.25 -2.17 16.29
N TYR A 183 8.21 -0.96 15.75
CA TYR A 183 6.98 -0.15 15.73
C TYR A 183 5.87 -0.84 14.92
N ALA A 184 6.18 -1.42 13.77
CA ALA A 184 5.22 -2.17 12.97
C ALA A 184 4.65 -3.37 13.75
N MET A 185 5.50 -4.10 14.49
CA MET A 185 5.05 -5.21 15.35
C MET A 185 4.10 -4.71 16.45
N TRP A 186 4.47 -3.65 17.18
CA TRP A 186 3.62 -3.08 18.21
C TRP A 186 2.32 -2.55 17.63
N GLY A 187 2.38 -1.85 16.50
CA GLY A 187 1.21 -1.35 15.79
C GLY A 187 0.24 -2.46 15.34
N ALA A 188 0.76 -3.64 15.00
CA ALA A 188 -0.07 -4.78 14.64
C ALA A 188 -0.64 -5.52 15.87
N VAL A 189 0.08 -5.52 17.01
CA VAL A 189 -0.34 -6.23 18.25
C VAL A 189 -1.38 -5.43 19.04
N LEU A 190 -1.23 -4.10 19.14
CA LEU A 190 -2.15 -3.27 19.93
C LEU A 190 -3.63 -3.43 19.54
N PRO A 191 -3.99 -3.43 18.25
CA PRO A 191 -5.37 -3.64 17.82
C PRO A 191 -5.91 -5.06 18.12
N LEU A 192 -5.04 -6.07 18.23
CA LEU A 192 -5.44 -7.41 18.69
C LEU A 192 -6.01 -7.36 20.10
N GLY A 193 -5.44 -6.53 20.98
CA GLY A 193 -5.99 -6.30 22.31
C GLY A 193 -7.39 -5.69 22.29
N ALA A 194 -7.66 -4.80 21.34
CA ALA A 194 -8.99 -4.20 21.13
C ALA A 194 -10.02 -5.23 20.64
N ALA A 195 -9.59 -6.21 19.84
CA ALA A 195 -10.46 -7.30 19.35
C ALA A 195 -10.95 -8.24 20.45
N LEU A 196 -10.35 -8.21 21.65
CA LEU A 196 -10.81 -8.96 22.82
C LEU A 196 -12.06 -8.37 23.48
N PHE A 197 -12.44 -7.13 23.11
CA PHE A 197 -13.65 -6.49 23.63
C PHE A 197 -14.85 -6.84 22.72
N PRO A 198 -15.93 -7.46 23.27
CA PRO A 198 -17.04 -8.05 22.50
C PRO A 198 -17.80 -7.04 21.61
N ASP A 199 -17.74 -5.74 21.94
CA ASP A 199 -18.49 -4.69 21.24
C ASP A 199 -17.73 -4.09 20.05
N MET A 200 -16.47 -4.45 19.84
CA MET A 200 -15.63 -3.93 18.76
C MET A 200 -15.52 -4.90 17.57
N GLY A 201 -16.63 -5.24 16.95
CA GLY A 201 -16.71 -5.85 15.63
C GLY A 201 -15.61 -6.86 15.26
N ILE A 202 -15.74 -8.11 15.68
CA ILE A 202 -14.83 -9.24 15.39
C ILE A 202 -14.52 -9.35 13.88
N LEU A 203 -15.49 -9.07 13.00
CA LEU A 203 -15.35 -9.07 11.54
C LEU A 203 -14.27 -8.12 11.00
N GLY A 204 -14.08 -6.96 11.62
CA GLY A 204 -13.03 -6.02 11.22
C GLY A 204 -11.63 -6.47 11.65
N ALA A 205 -11.53 -7.22 12.76
CA ALA A 205 -10.27 -7.78 13.23
C ALA A 205 -9.79 -8.93 12.34
N GLU A 206 -10.69 -9.82 11.95
CA GLU A 206 -10.41 -10.99 11.10
C GLU A 206 -9.90 -10.57 9.71
N ALA A 207 -10.43 -9.48 9.14
CA ALA A 207 -9.95 -8.94 7.87
C ALA A 207 -8.64 -8.14 7.97
N GLY A 208 -8.07 -7.99 9.17
CA GLY A 208 -6.86 -7.18 9.38
C GLY A 208 -7.09 -5.65 9.32
N LEU A 209 -8.35 -5.21 9.20
CA LEU A 209 -8.69 -3.80 8.98
C LEU A 209 -8.51 -2.92 10.23
N LEU A 210 -8.52 -3.50 11.43
CA LEU A 210 -8.33 -2.75 12.67
C LEU A 210 -6.86 -2.37 12.89
N GLY A 211 -5.93 -3.17 12.39
CA GLY A 211 -4.51 -3.06 12.72
C GLY A 211 -3.68 -2.23 11.74
N TYR A 212 -4.12 -2.07 10.49
CA TYR A 212 -3.28 -1.45 9.47
C TYR A 212 -2.93 0.02 9.78
N ASN A 213 -3.83 0.78 10.39
CA ASN A 213 -3.56 2.16 10.81
C ASN A 213 -2.56 2.24 11.98
N GLY A 214 -2.44 1.18 12.78
CA GLY A 214 -1.45 1.11 13.85
C GLY A 214 -0.04 0.78 13.35
N VAL A 215 0.06 0.14 12.18
CA VAL A 215 1.34 -0.21 11.54
C VAL A 215 1.88 0.94 10.69
N LEU A 216 1.03 1.76 10.09
CA LEU A 216 1.38 2.97 9.34
C LEU A 216 1.93 4.06 10.24
#